data_806059b55286cd92347a0b85e49ed42f
#
_entry.id   806059b55286cd92347a0b85e49ed42f
#
_cell.length_a   1.000
_cell.length_b   1.000
_cell.length_c   1.000
_cell.angle_alpha   90.00
_cell.angle_beta   90.00
_cell.angle_gamma   90.00
#
_symmetry.space_group_name_H-M   'P 1'
#
loop_
_entity.id
_entity.type
_entity.pdbx_description
1 polymer ?
#
loop_
_entity_poly.entity_id
_entity_poly.type
_entity_poly.pdbx_seq_one_letter_code
_entity_poly.pdbx_strand_id
1 'polypeptide(L)'
;MRFIFFIFFFFVSLFAKAGDSSKLFGYSWWPHYQHPFFRLDLDTTAVQKQLRLEIVAPLKGVWSTLLPTYQLSDETNDITLKVKYKSKDVQHFYVTLNSITNGARIARRDTITLPASPNWVEATSQLHLKHTDLLGVSFEAMGKKDTLGTIQLADFGVYADGKKLSNEVPDATVAPLFQRCDLLNWAFGNYGNIPCMDSQILGIAETIHGTKTMNAVAMDIMKERILKHQCKLVMLELPMESIFYINRYVKNDPRFKFSYISNYIDNSLFGEPTKAFIEWLKQYNATHNNSVSLLGFDTNTEWLRGQVDLFDFFYTLKDGNKSPERINFCKAVLQDMRPFSKRDVVALLDSSEVVKSCLQKDELLLVRKSIRLMQWFAKHRTRFGQRDTLMAQFAQFAIDSVFPKETVVTMYAHTGHLNYSQAIGLAHLNYYSAGHYLKEKYGENYRCIDIVTYQGATIVSGKYGAFAGEKLAAVPQRSLEYQLGQLGVDSVYLPMSKLQSCEALQMRMAGNESLKVQFVYGYPQARVDGVLFVRNVDPVIKSERIIKEWQE
;
A
#
# COMPACT_ATOMS: atom_id res chain seq x y z
N MET A 1 12.58 2.44 41.22
CA MET A 1 13.16 3.42 40.30
C MET A 1 14.38 2.81 39.64
N ARG A 2 14.26 2.17 38.49
CA ARG A 2 15.39 1.68 37.68
C ARG A 2 15.24 2.29 36.29
N PHE A 3 16.13 3.24 36.01
CA PHE A 3 16.31 3.85 34.68
C PHE A 3 16.96 2.82 33.76
N ILE A 4 16.29 2.48 32.68
CA ILE A 4 16.87 1.74 31.55
C ILE A 4 17.31 2.79 30.53
N PHE A 5 18.62 3.00 30.43
CA PHE A 5 19.24 3.78 29.39
C PHE A 5 19.12 3.04 28.05
N PHE A 6 18.38 3.59 27.09
CA PHE A 6 18.47 3.22 25.69
C PHE A 6 19.68 3.95 25.09
N ILE A 7 20.71 3.22 24.77
CA ILE A 7 21.86 3.72 24.01
C ILE A 7 21.41 3.79 22.54
N PHE A 8 21.19 5.00 22.05
CA PHE A 8 21.02 5.29 20.62
C PHE A 8 22.40 5.28 19.95
N PHE A 9 22.66 4.29 19.10
CA PHE A 9 23.79 4.34 18.18
C PHE A 9 23.45 5.28 17.01
N PHE A 10 24.11 6.44 17.00
CA PHE A 10 24.14 7.31 15.83
C PHE A 10 25.01 6.67 14.75
N PHE A 11 24.40 6.22 13.66
CA PHE A 11 25.11 5.96 12.42
C PHE A 11 24.92 7.15 11.47
N VAL A 12 25.94 7.98 11.37
CA VAL A 12 26.05 8.96 10.28
C VAL A 12 26.36 8.18 9.00
N SER A 13 25.40 8.03 8.12
CA SER A 13 25.64 7.53 6.76
C SER A 13 26.03 8.70 5.87
N LEU A 14 27.29 8.75 5.47
CA LEU A 14 27.77 9.58 4.36
C LEU A 14 26.96 9.25 3.10
N PHE A 15 26.18 10.21 2.62
CA PHE A 15 25.50 10.11 1.33
C PHE A 15 26.54 10.27 0.20
N ALA A 16 26.99 9.17 -0.38
CA ALA A 16 27.57 9.18 -1.70
C ALA A 16 26.47 9.50 -2.71
N LYS A 17 26.68 10.45 -3.61
CA LYS A 17 25.81 10.76 -4.75
C LYS A 17 25.50 9.44 -5.50
N ALA A 18 24.28 8.97 -5.42
CA ALA A 18 23.85 7.78 -6.11
C ALA A 18 23.69 8.08 -7.61
N GLY A 19 24.68 7.74 -8.40
CA GLY A 19 24.44 7.25 -9.76
C GLY A 19 23.53 6.01 -9.66
N ASP A 20 22.90 5.59 -10.74
CA ASP A 20 21.87 4.52 -10.81
C ASP A 20 22.34 3.21 -10.11
N SER A 21 22.44 3.27 -8.77
CA SER A 21 23.09 2.29 -7.89
C SER A 21 22.18 1.09 -7.59
N SER A 22 20.99 1.05 -8.19
CA SER A 22 20.03 -0.04 -8.01
C SER A 22 20.26 -1.19 -9.00
N LYS A 23 21.07 -1.01 -10.06
CA LYS A 23 21.29 -2.01 -11.11
C LYS A 23 22.58 -2.81 -10.86
N LEU A 24 22.43 -4.11 -10.71
CA LEU A 24 23.53 -5.05 -10.58
C LEU A 24 23.21 -6.36 -11.31
N PHE A 25 24.18 -6.94 -12.02
CA PHE A 25 24.03 -8.17 -12.82
C PHE A 25 22.98 -8.09 -13.95
N GLY A 26 22.55 -6.89 -14.34
CA GLY A 26 21.45 -6.66 -15.29
C GLY A 26 20.07 -6.63 -14.63
N TYR A 27 19.99 -6.52 -13.33
CA TYR A 27 18.74 -6.47 -12.56
C TYR A 27 18.68 -5.24 -11.66
N SER A 28 17.48 -4.72 -11.48
CA SER A 28 17.21 -3.72 -10.46
C SER A 28 16.98 -4.42 -9.13
N TRP A 29 17.76 -4.07 -8.13
CA TRP A 29 17.65 -4.62 -6.79
C TRP A 29 16.87 -3.63 -5.94
N TRP A 30 15.85 -4.12 -5.27
CA TRP A 30 15.12 -3.32 -4.34
C TRP A 30 15.70 -3.49 -2.94
N PRO A 31 16.36 -2.47 -2.38
CA PRO A 31 16.66 -2.42 -0.96
C PRO A 31 15.36 -2.17 -0.19
N HIS A 32 14.37 -3.04 -0.38
CA HIS A 32 13.11 -2.95 0.33
C HIS A 32 13.33 -3.25 1.77
N TYR A 33 12.93 -2.31 2.53
CA TYR A 33 13.05 -2.22 3.95
C TYR A 33 14.51 -2.21 4.37
N GLN A 34 15.02 -1.03 4.66
CA GLN A 34 15.96 -0.92 5.74
C GLN A 34 15.21 -1.38 7.01
N HIS A 35 14.87 -2.66 7.03
CA HIS A 35 14.37 -3.29 8.22
C HIS A 35 15.50 -3.20 9.23
N PRO A 36 15.24 -2.86 10.50
CA PRO A 36 16.30 -2.77 11.51
C PRO A 36 17.12 -4.07 11.64
N PHE A 37 16.69 -5.15 10.98
CA PHE A 37 17.25 -6.48 11.10
C PHE A 37 17.94 -7.00 9.83
N PHE A 38 17.93 -6.27 8.73
CA PHE A 38 18.77 -6.60 7.57
C PHE A 38 19.15 -5.36 6.77
N ARG A 39 20.28 -5.41 6.10
CA ARG A 39 20.82 -4.35 5.26
C ARG A 39 21.28 -4.94 3.93
N LEU A 40 20.86 -4.32 2.84
CA LEU A 40 21.30 -4.65 1.49
C LEU A 40 22.25 -3.56 0.99
N ASP A 41 23.48 -3.94 0.70
CA ASP A 41 24.49 -3.05 0.09
C ASP A 41 24.85 -3.57 -1.31
N LEU A 42 24.92 -2.65 -2.26
CA LEU A 42 25.38 -2.90 -3.63
C LEU A 42 26.76 -2.26 -3.81
N ASP A 43 27.76 -3.08 -4.02
CA ASP A 43 29.07 -2.60 -4.43
C ASP A 43 29.15 -2.61 -5.96
N THR A 44 28.97 -1.44 -6.56
CA THR A 44 29.05 -1.23 -8.01
C THR A 44 30.44 -0.74 -8.47
N THR A 45 31.33 -0.47 -7.53
CA THR A 45 32.67 0.16 -7.81
C THR A 45 33.82 -0.85 -7.90
N ALA A 46 33.62 -2.04 -7.34
CA ALA A 46 34.66 -3.07 -7.37
C ALA A 46 34.89 -3.61 -8.78
N VAL A 47 36.12 -4.07 -9.04
CA VAL A 47 36.49 -4.82 -10.27
C VAL A 47 35.57 -6.06 -10.45
N GLN A 48 35.04 -6.58 -9.32
CA GLN A 48 33.95 -7.51 -9.29
C GLN A 48 32.76 -6.86 -8.57
N LYS A 49 31.73 -6.50 -9.31
CA LYS A 49 30.48 -6.02 -8.76
C LYS A 49 29.89 -7.06 -7.80
N GLN A 50 29.50 -6.63 -6.60
CA GLN A 50 28.97 -7.56 -5.57
C GLN A 50 27.72 -6.99 -4.91
N LEU A 51 26.80 -7.89 -4.55
CA LEU A 51 25.68 -7.60 -3.66
C LEU A 51 25.99 -8.22 -2.30
N ARG A 52 25.85 -7.45 -1.23
CA ARG A 52 25.99 -7.92 0.15
C ARG A 52 24.70 -7.72 0.91
N LEU A 53 24.20 -8.80 1.49
CA LEU A 53 23.11 -8.79 2.45
C LEU A 53 23.65 -9.08 3.84
N GLU A 54 23.32 -8.23 4.79
CA GLU A 54 23.55 -8.45 6.23
C GLU A 54 22.23 -8.71 6.91
N ILE A 55 22.15 -9.79 7.72
CA ILE A 55 20.93 -10.23 8.40
C ILE A 55 21.22 -10.35 9.88
N VAL A 56 20.44 -9.65 10.70
CA VAL A 56 20.49 -9.80 12.16
C VAL A 56 19.56 -10.94 12.57
N ALA A 57 20.14 -11.99 13.17
CA ALA A 57 19.43 -13.22 13.53
C ALA A 57 18.55 -13.07 14.80
N PRO A 58 17.55 -13.90 14.98
CA PRO A 58 17.09 -15.01 14.12
C PRO A 58 15.93 -14.63 13.19
N LEU A 59 15.96 -13.45 12.63
CA LEU A 59 14.87 -12.94 11.83
C LEU A 59 15.00 -13.36 10.37
N LYS A 60 13.86 -13.75 9.79
CA LYS A 60 13.74 -14.10 8.39
C LYS A 60 13.74 -12.82 7.56
N GLY A 61 14.78 -12.61 6.79
CA GLY A 61 14.82 -11.56 5.76
C GLY A 61 14.30 -12.12 4.44
N VAL A 62 13.30 -11.46 3.87
CA VAL A 62 12.86 -11.72 2.50
C VAL A 62 13.14 -10.48 1.70
N TRP A 63 13.92 -10.61 0.63
CA TRP A 63 14.10 -9.53 -0.33
C TRP A 63 13.83 -10.08 -1.72
N SER A 64 13.14 -9.31 -2.53
CA SER A 64 12.96 -9.62 -3.93
C SER A 64 13.90 -8.77 -4.77
N THR A 65 14.44 -9.38 -5.81
CA THR A 65 14.74 -8.57 -6.96
C THR A 65 13.40 -8.10 -7.49
N LEU A 66 13.22 -6.83 -7.71
CA LEU A 66 12.22 -6.39 -8.67
C LEU A 66 12.75 -6.79 -10.06
N LEU A 67 12.82 -8.06 -10.25
CA LEU A 67 12.80 -8.55 -11.60
C LEU A 67 11.42 -8.16 -12.09
N PRO A 68 11.32 -7.28 -13.09
CA PRO A 68 10.09 -7.19 -13.82
C PRO A 68 9.74 -8.63 -14.12
N THR A 69 8.54 -8.96 -13.85
CA THR A 69 7.95 -10.22 -14.22
C THR A 69 8.26 -10.39 -15.69
N TYR A 70 9.15 -11.30 -16.02
CA TYR A 70 9.49 -11.55 -17.40
C TYR A 70 8.30 -12.18 -18.06
N GLN A 71 7.92 -11.62 -19.18
CA GLN A 71 6.98 -12.28 -20.07
C GLN A 71 7.68 -13.54 -20.61
N LEU A 72 7.15 -14.66 -20.26
CA LEU A 72 7.56 -15.95 -20.81
C LEU A 72 6.67 -16.29 -22.00
N SER A 73 7.12 -17.17 -22.88
CA SER A 73 6.27 -17.66 -23.97
C SER A 73 5.09 -18.46 -23.38
N ASP A 74 3.96 -18.49 -24.07
CA ASP A 74 2.77 -19.28 -23.68
C ASP A 74 3.04 -20.79 -23.64
N GLU A 75 4.17 -21.21 -24.18
CA GLU A 75 4.62 -22.59 -24.21
C GLU A 75 5.39 -22.96 -22.93
N THR A 76 6.10 -24.04 -23.00
CA THR A 76 6.98 -24.53 -21.94
C THR A 76 8.31 -23.79 -21.98
N ASN A 77 8.77 -23.28 -20.84
CA ASN A 77 10.06 -22.61 -20.74
C ASN A 77 11.00 -23.38 -19.80
N ASP A 78 12.25 -23.56 -20.26
CA ASP A 78 13.33 -24.08 -19.44
C ASP A 78 14.01 -22.92 -18.72
N ILE A 79 13.74 -22.82 -17.43
CA ILE A 79 14.32 -21.77 -16.57
C ILE A 79 15.59 -22.29 -15.93
N THR A 80 16.69 -21.60 -16.18
CA THR A 80 17.98 -21.87 -15.50
C THR A 80 18.33 -20.71 -14.59
N LEU A 81 18.53 -21.00 -13.31
CA LEU A 81 19.12 -20.09 -12.33
C LEU A 81 20.61 -20.35 -12.23
N LYS A 82 21.43 -19.32 -12.35
CA LYS A 82 22.87 -19.38 -12.05
C LYS A 82 23.19 -18.34 -10.99
N VAL A 83 23.90 -18.73 -9.96
CA VAL A 83 24.30 -17.83 -8.88
C VAL A 83 25.70 -18.17 -8.38
N LYS A 84 26.53 -17.17 -8.20
CA LYS A 84 27.83 -17.25 -7.53
C LYS A 84 27.74 -16.53 -6.20
N TYR A 85 27.88 -17.26 -5.13
CA TYR A 85 27.66 -16.72 -3.79
C TYR A 85 28.61 -17.29 -2.75
N LYS A 86 28.70 -16.62 -1.61
CA LYS A 86 29.19 -17.13 -0.33
C LYS A 86 28.32 -16.62 0.81
N SER A 87 28.29 -17.35 1.92
CA SER A 87 27.50 -16.98 3.08
C SER A 87 28.21 -17.31 4.38
N LYS A 88 28.00 -16.50 5.41
CA LYS A 88 28.55 -16.72 6.75
C LYS A 88 27.42 -16.52 7.77
N ASP A 89 27.35 -17.40 8.75
CA ASP A 89 26.38 -17.34 9.86
C ASP A 89 24.90 -17.25 9.42
N VAL A 90 24.60 -17.86 8.30
CA VAL A 90 23.27 -18.01 7.75
C VAL A 90 22.75 -19.42 8.06
N GLN A 91 21.53 -19.51 8.54
CA GLN A 91 20.86 -20.77 8.84
C GLN A 91 20.34 -21.40 7.55
N HIS A 92 19.69 -20.61 6.70
CA HIS A 92 19.25 -21.01 5.37
C HIS A 92 19.22 -19.84 4.40
N PHE A 93 19.30 -20.18 3.13
CA PHE A 93 19.23 -19.25 2.03
C PHE A 93 18.50 -19.91 0.85
N TYR A 94 17.47 -19.26 0.35
CA TYR A 94 16.67 -19.75 -0.77
C TYR A 94 16.54 -18.70 -1.86
N VAL A 95 16.42 -19.19 -3.09
CA VAL A 95 15.86 -18.43 -4.21
C VAL A 95 14.50 -19.02 -4.54
N THR A 96 13.48 -18.20 -4.56
CA THR A 96 12.12 -18.61 -4.86
C THR A 96 11.72 -18.03 -6.22
N LEU A 97 11.28 -18.91 -7.11
CA LEU A 97 10.74 -18.57 -8.41
C LEU A 97 9.21 -18.66 -8.35
N ASN A 98 8.53 -17.55 -8.63
CA ASN A 98 7.09 -17.46 -8.59
C ASN A 98 6.56 -17.38 -10.04
N SER A 99 5.89 -18.44 -10.48
CA SER A 99 5.20 -18.46 -11.77
C SER A 99 3.82 -17.82 -11.64
N ILE A 100 3.54 -16.81 -12.44
CA ILE A 100 2.29 -16.06 -12.42
C ILE A 100 1.55 -16.34 -13.72
N THR A 101 0.28 -16.69 -13.62
CA THR A 101 -0.61 -16.92 -14.77
C THR A 101 -1.79 -15.97 -14.72
N ASN A 102 -2.35 -15.65 -15.88
CA ASN A 102 -3.49 -14.74 -16.04
C ASN A 102 -3.31 -13.41 -15.30
N GLY A 103 -2.09 -12.91 -15.25
CA GLY A 103 -1.73 -11.58 -14.80
C GLY A 103 -1.86 -11.28 -13.32
N ALA A 104 -2.39 -12.18 -12.52
CA ALA A 104 -2.78 -11.84 -11.16
C ALA A 104 -2.53 -12.95 -10.13
N ARG A 105 -2.26 -14.17 -10.55
CA ARG A 105 -2.24 -15.31 -9.61
C ARG A 105 -0.91 -16.06 -9.66
N ILE A 106 -0.30 -16.29 -8.49
CA ILE A 106 0.80 -17.24 -8.41
C ILE A 106 0.24 -18.63 -8.65
N ALA A 107 0.57 -19.20 -9.80
CA ALA A 107 0.18 -20.55 -10.16
C ALA A 107 1.10 -21.60 -9.50
N ARG A 108 2.39 -21.29 -9.40
CA ARG A 108 3.40 -22.18 -8.85
C ARG A 108 4.50 -21.41 -8.16
N ARG A 109 5.03 -21.98 -7.11
CA ARG A 109 6.19 -21.49 -6.38
C ARG A 109 7.21 -22.59 -6.27
N ASP A 110 8.40 -22.38 -6.83
CA ASP A 110 9.53 -23.27 -6.75
C ASP A 110 10.61 -22.63 -5.87
N THR A 111 11.12 -23.39 -4.89
CA THR A 111 12.13 -22.90 -3.96
C THR A 111 13.42 -23.68 -4.16
N ILE A 112 14.50 -22.96 -4.47
CA ILE A 112 15.83 -23.50 -4.65
C ILE A 112 16.61 -23.23 -3.38
N THR A 113 17.00 -24.28 -2.66
CA THR A 113 17.83 -24.15 -1.47
C THR A 113 19.29 -24.02 -1.87
N LEU A 114 19.93 -22.97 -1.37
CA LEU A 114 21.37 -22.74 -1.53
C LEU A 114 22.08 -23.06 -0.22
N PRO A 115 22.98 -24.06 -0.17
CA PRO A 115 23.69 -24.45 1.03
C PRO A 115 24.56 -23.29 1.56
N ALA A 116 24.64 -23.15 2.88
CA ALA A 116 25.55 -22.17 3.47
C ALA A 116 27.00 -22.55 3.14
N SER A 117 27.79 -21.59 2.64
CA SER A 117 29.19 -21.79 2.29
C SER A 117 30.02 -20.53 2.61
N PRO A 118 31.10 -20.67 3.40
CA PRO A 118 32.02 -19.55 3.65
C PRO A 118 32.90 -19.21 2.43
N ASN A 119 33.01 -20.15 1.50
CA ASN A 119 33.76 -19.98 0.25
C ASN A 119 32.81 -19.66 -0.91
N TRP A 120 33.33 -19.06 -1.97
CA TRP A 120 32.59 -18.84 -3.19
C TRP A 120 32.16 -20.16 -3.82
N VAL A 121 30.87 -20.29 -4.04
CA VAL A 121 30.23 -21.44 -4.69
C VAL A 121 29.43 -20.96 -5.87
N GLU A 122 29.51 -21.69 -6.96
CA GLU A 122 28.62 -21.53 -8.11
C GLU A 122 27.53 -22.60 -8.06
N ALA A 123 26.28 -22.17 -8.05
CA ALA A 123 25.14 -23.05 -8.10
C ALA A 123 24.33 -22.80 -9.38
N THR A 124 23.89 -23.89 -9.98
CA THR A 124 23.00 -23.86 -11.14
C THR A 124 21.80 -24.76 -10.82
N SER A 125 20.61 -24.24 -11.06
CA SER A 125 19.37 -25.02 -10.94
C SER A 125 18.54 -24.86 -12.18
N GLN A 126 17.82 -25.90 -12.57
CA GLN A 126 16.94 -25.92 -13.72
C GLN A 126 15.52 -26.26 -13.30
N LEU A 127 14.57 -25.56 -13.87
CA LEU A 127 13.13 -25.74 -13.68
C LEU A 127 12.44 -25.71 -15.03
N HIS A 128 11.41 -26.52 -15.14
CA HIS A 128 10.58 -26.58 -16.32
C HIS A 128 9.20 -25.99 -16.00
N LEU A 129 8.87 -24.86 -16.59
CA LEU A 129 7.62 -24.13 -16.32
C LEU A 129 6.69 -24.25 -17.52
N LYS A 130 5.42 -24.57 -17.25
CA LYS A 130 4.34 -24.64 -18.24
C LYS A 130 3.34 -23.52 -17.99
N HIS A 131 2.83 -22.94 -19.07
CA HIS A 131 1.76 -21.92 -19.01
C HIS A 131 2.02 -20.82 -17.97
N THR A 132 3.24 -20.27 -18.00
CA THR A 132 3.65 -19.19 -17.11
C THR A 132 3.75 -17.91 -17.92
N ASP A 133 2.91 -16.93 -17.61
CA ASP A 133 2.97 -15.63 -18.30
C ASP A 133 4.12 -14.79 -17.78
N LEU A 134 4.34 -14.83 -16.49
CA LEU A 134 5.31 -14.01 -15.81
C LEU A 134 6.09 -14.81 -14.75
N LEU A 135 7.37 -14.46 -14.61
CA LEU A 135 8.27 -15.05 -13.61
C LEU A 135 8.76 -13.98 -12.62
N GLY A 136 8.45 -14.15 -11.36
CA GLY A 136 9.01 -13.35 -10.26
C GLY A 136 10.10 -14.12 -9.52
N VAL A 137 11.15 -13.42 -9.08
CA VAL A 137 12.25 -14.03 -8.30
C VAL A 137 12.38 -13.31 -6.97
N SER A 138 12.46 -14.08 -5.89
CA SER A 138 12.72 -13.55 -4.57
C SER A 138 13.78 -14.36 -3.84
N PHE A 139 14.42 -13.72 -2.88
CA PHE A 139 15.41 -14.34 -2.00
C PHE A 139 14.88 -14.37 -0.58
N GLU A 140 15.16 -15.45 0.12
CA GLU A 140 14.82 -15.59 1.52
C GLU A 140 16.05 -16.09 2.28
N ALA A 141 16.39 -15.42 3.37
CA ALA A 141 17.48 -15.84 4.23
C ALA A 141 17.15 -15.67 5.70
N MET A 142 17.74 -16.50 6.53
CA MET A 142 17.67 -16.40 7.99
C MET A 142 19.08 -16.52 8.56
N GLY A 143 19.48 -15.55 9.38
CA GLY A 143 20.73 -15.61 10.12
C GLY A 143 20.69 -16.63 11.26
N LYS A 144 21.84 -17.04 11.77
CA LYS A 144 21.94 -17.83 13.00
C LYS A 144 21.68 -16.94 14.22
N LYS A 145 21.20 -17.56 15.29
CA LYS A 145 20.95 -16.85 16.56
C LYS A 145 22.24 -16.18 17.08
N ASP A 146 22.09 -14.96 17.55
CA ASP A 146 23.14 -14.13 18.19
C ASP A 146 24.33 -13.82 17.28
N THR A 147 24.17 -13.90 15.95
CA THR A 147 25.22 -13.57 14.98
C THR A 147 24.69 -12.64 13.89
N LEU A 148 25.61 -11.92 13.25
CA LEU A 148 25.33 -11.18 12.03
C LEU A 148 25.54 -12.10 10.83
N GLY A 149 24.44 -12.62 10.27
CA GLY A 149 24.47 -13.40 9.05
C GLY A 149 24.83 -12.55 7.84
N THR A 150 25.66 -13.05 6.94
CA THR A 150 26.01 -12.34 5.69
C THR A 150 25.86 -13.27 4.49
N ILE A 151 25.37 -12.70 3.39
CA ILE A 151 25.35 -13.32 2.07
C ILE A 151 25.97 -12.35 1.09
N GLN A 152 26.87 -12.83 0.24
CA GLN A 152 27.45 -12.06 -0.85
C GLN A 152 27.18 -12.79 -2.16
N LEU A 153 26.72 -12.06 -3.17
CA LEU A 153 26.56 -12.54 -4.54
C LEU A 153 27.62 -11.85 -5.41
N ALA A 154 28.38 -12.63 -6.16
CA ALA A 154 29.33 -12.15 -7.14
C ALA A 154 28.83 -12.28 -8.59
N ASP A 155 27.85 -13.13 -8.81
CA ASP A 155 27.08 -13.23 -10.06
C ASP A 155 25.69 -13.77 -9.79
N PHE A 156 24.76 -13.36 -10.64
CA PHE A 156 23.37 -13.81 -10.60
C PHE A 156 22.77 -13.70 -12.01
N GLY A 157 22.09 -14.76 -12.42
CA GLY A 157 21.41 -14.80 -13.71
C GLY A 157 20.24 -15.77 -13.72
N VAL A 158 19.13 -15.33 -14.28
CA VAL A 158 17.96 -16.16 -14.63
C VAL A 158 17.90 -16.21 -16.13
N TYR A 159 17.73 -17.39 -16.68
CA TYR A 159 17.68 -17.63 -18.12
C TYR A 159 16.40 -18.38 -18.45
N ALA A 160 15.70 -17.98 -19.52
CA ALA A 160 14.61 -18.73 -20.10
C ALA A 160 15.03 -19.23 -21.46
N ASP A 161 14.96 -20.51 -21.71
CA ASP A 161 15.35 -21.19 -22.96
C ASP A 161 16.77 -20.77 -23.41
N GLY A 162 17.69 -20.70 -22.43
CA GLY A 162 19.10 -20.30 -22.63
C GLY A 162 19.35 -18.80 -22.77
N LYS A 163 18.31 -17.98 -22.86
CA LYS A 163 18.41 -16.51 -23.01
C LYS A 163 18.34 -15.84 -21.64
N LYS A 164 19.34 -15.01 -21.32
CA LYS A 164 19.35 -14.28 -20.05
C LYS A 164 18.17 -13.30 -19.99
N LEU A 165 17.38 -13.42 -18.92
CA LEU A 165 16.36 -12.45 -18.58
C LEU A 165 17.04 -11.24 -17.94
N SER A 166 16.73 -10.03 -18.39
CA SER A 166 17.30 -8.80 -17.85
C SER A 166 16.26 -7.70 -17.75
N ASN A 167 16.47 -6.75 -16.82
CA ASN A 167 15.62 -5.55 -16.73
C ASN A 167 15.87 -4.54 -17.85
N GLU A 168 16.89 -4.78 -18.65
CA GLU A 168 17.19 -3.96 -19.80
C GLU A 168 16.28 -4.40 -20.94
N VAL A 169 15.18 -3.68 -21.08
CA VAL A 169 14.31 -3.86 -22.23
C VAL A 169 14.92 -3.09 -23.40
N PRO A 170 15.18 -3.73 -24.53
CA PRO A 170 15.57 -3.00 -25.74
C PRO A 170 14.55 -1.90 -26.05
N ASP A 171 15.00 -0.76 -26.57
CA ASP A 171 14.17 0.32 -27.11
C ASP A 171 13.35 -0.16 -28.34
N ALA A 172 12.52 -1.16 -28.14
CA ALA A 172 11.58 -1.58 -29.17
C ALA A 172 10.45 -0.55 -29.21
N THR A 173 10.09 -0.10 -30.40
CA THR A 173 8.86 0.66 -30.63
C THR A 173 7.68 -0.09 -30.05
N VAL A 174 7.14 0.46 -28.97
CA VAL A 174 5.97 -0.15 -28.31
C VAL A 174 4.76 0.10 -29.22
N ALA A 175 4.08 -0.98 -29.61
CA ALA A 175 2.83 -0.86 -30.36
C ALA A 175 1.81 0.00 -29.57
N PRO A 176 0.93 0.72 -30.26
CA PRO A 176 -0.14 1.46 -29.59
C PRO A 176 -0.99 0.52 -28.71
N LEU A 177 -1.15 0.87 -27.45
CA LEU A 177 -1.90 0.06 -26.48
C LEU A 177 -3.41 0.30 -26.58
N PHE A 178 -3.83 1.41 -27.19
CA PHE A 178 -5.23 1.81 -27.35
C PHE A 178 -5.36 2.75 -28.55
N GLN A 179 -6.58 2.94 -29.04
CA GLN A 179 -6.89 3.93 -30.06
C GLN A 179 -7.38 5.24 -29.42
N ARG A 180 -7.10 6.37 -30.06
CA ARG A 180 -7.50 7.68 -29.52
C ARG A 180 -9.03 7.83 -29.39
N CYS A 181 -9.79 7.17 -30.25
CA CYS A 181 -11.26 7.15 -30.19
C CYS A 181 -11.82 6.34 -29.00
N ASP A 182 -11.02 5.51 -28.34
CA ASP A 182 -11.41 4.73 -27.17
C ASP A 182 -11.37 5.53 -25.88
N LEU A 183 -10.78 6.72 -25.93
CA LEU A 183 -10.60 7.59 -24.78
C LEU A 183 -11.84 8.43 -24.52
N LEU A 184 -12.21 8.55 -23.25
CA LEU A 184 -13.32 9.39 -22.83
C LEU A 184 -12.76 10.67 -22.19
N ASN A 185 -13.27 11.82 -22.64
CA ASN A 185 -12.89 13.09 -22.02
C ASN A 185 -13.53 13.21 -20.64
N TRP A 186 -12.74 13.67 -19.70
CA TRP A 186 -13.22 14.12 -18.39
C TRP A 186 -12.47 15.40 -18.00
N ALA A 187 -13.06 16.15 -17.07
CA ALA A 187 -12.43 17.34 -16.49
C ALA A 187 -12.76 17.40 -15.00
N PHE A 188 -11.99 18.14 -14.25
CA PHE A 188 -12.27 18.38 -12.83
C PHE A 188 -13.71 18.90 -12.66
N GLY A 189 -14.44 18.26 -11.75
CA GLY A 189 -15.85 18.55 -11.47
C GLY A 189 -16.86 18.01 -12.51
N ASN A 190 -16.40 17.26 -13.53
CA ASN A 190 -17.27 16.61 -14.52
C ASN A 190 -16.81 15.19 -14.82
N TYR A 191 -17.36 14.23 -14.09
CA TYR A 191 -17.02 12.81 -14.16
C TYR A 191 -18.15 11.96 -14.76
N GLY A 192 -19.23 12.57 -15.25
CA GLY A 192 -20.42 11.88 -15.75
C GLY A 192 -20.19 10.91 -16.92
N ASN A 193 -19.08 11.06 -17.64
CA ASN A 193 -18.71 10.14 -18.73
C ASN A 193 -17.90 8.92 -18.28
N ILE A 194 -17.61 8.78 -16.98
CA ILE A 194 -16.85 7.65 -16.44
C ILE A 194 -17.81 6.49 -16.17
N PRO A 195 -17.69 5.35 -16.87
CA PRO A 195 -18.68 4.26 -16.80
C PRO A 195 -18.86 3.63 -15.42
N CYS A 196 -17.85 3.74 -14.55
CA CYS A 196 -17.91 3.12 -13.21
C CYS A 196 -18.64 3.97 -12.14
N MET A 197 -19.11 5.16 -12.49
CA MET A 197 -19.75 6.08 -11.53
C MET A 197 -21.03 5.52 -10.92
N ASP A 198 -21.77 4.67 -11.64
CA ASP A 198 -23.03 4.04 -11.19
C ASP A 198 -22.83 2.75 -10.39
N SER A 199 -21.59 2.27 -10.23
CA SER A 199 -21.34 1.02 -9.49
C SER A 199 -21.76 1.15 -8.01
N GLN A 200 -22.24 0.05 -7.42
CA GLN A 200 -22.61 0.03 -6.01
C GLN A 200 -21.41 0.35 -5.12
N ILE A 201 -20.25 -0.24 -5.42
CA ILE A 201 -19.00 -0.01 -4.69
C ILE A 201 -17.95 0.46 -5.69
N LEU A 202 -17.46 1.68 -5.55
CA LEU A 202 -16.38 2.22 -6.37
C LEU A 202 -15.12 2.40 -5.55
N GLY A 203 -14.05 1.71 -5.93
CA GLY A 203 -12.69 1.98 -5.50
C GLY A 203 -12.05 3.06 -6.40
N ILE A 204 -11.57 4.13 -5.80
CA ILE A 204 -10.76 5.15 -6.45
C ILE A 204 -9.35 4.96 -5.91
N ALA A 205 -8.42 4.59 -6.78
CA ALA A 205 -7.09 4.21 -6.36
C ALA A 205 -6.04 5.20 -6.85
N GLU A 206 -5.21 5.71 -5.95
CA GLU A 206 -4.06 6.53 -6.34
C GLU A 206 -2.82 5.65 -6.54
N THR A 207 -2.09 5.91 -7.61
CA THR A 207 -0.84 5.19 -7.89
C THR A 207 0.37 5.75 -7.17
N ILE A 208 0.22 6.90 -6.54
CA ILE A 208 1.27 7.59 -5.78
C ILE A 208 0.62 8.29 -4.59
N HIS A 209 1.09 8.00 -3.38
CA HIS A 209 0.72 8.77 -2.20
C HIS A 209 1.26 10.21 -2.22
N GLY A 210 0.66 11.08 -1.43
CA GLY A 210 1.20 12.42 -1.15
C GLY A 210 1.06 13.43 -2.28
N THR A 211 0.21 13.17 -3.28
CA THR A 211 -0.08 14.12 -4.35
C THR A 211 -1.39 14.88 -4.09
N LYS A 212 -1.31 16.20 -4.12
CA LYS A 212 -2.49 17.08 -3.99
C LYS A 212 -3.50 16.85 -5.12
N THR A 213 -2.99 16.66 -6.34
CA THR A 213 -3.82 16.53 -7.54
C THR A 213 -4.67 15.26 -7.53
N MET A 214 -4.06 14.08 -7.25
CA MET A 214 -4.82 12.82 -7.17
C MET A 214 -5.82 12.86 -6.01
N ASN A 215 -5.41 13.43 -4.88
CA ASN A 215 -6.27 13.62 -3.72
C ASN A 215 -7.49 14.50 -4.07
N ALA A 216 -7.30 15.59 -4.82
CA ALA A 216 -8.39 16.45 -5.26
C ALA A 216 -9.35 15.73 -6.21
N VAL A 217 -8.84 15.00 -7.21
CA VAL A 217 -9.65 14.18 -8.12
C VAL A 217 -10.51 13.18 -7.35
N ALA A 218 -9.92 12.46 -6.42
CA ALA A 218 -10.65 11.47 -5.61
C ALA A 218 -11.75 12.13 -4.76
N MET A 219 -11.45 13.25 -4.10
CA MET A 219 -12.44 14.00 -3.30
C MET A 219 -13.59 14.54 -4.15
N ASP A 220 -13.31 15.00 -5.36
CA ASP A 220 -14.34 15.49 -6.27
C ASP A 220 -15.23 14.35 -6.80
N ILE A 221 -14.67 13.20 -7.15
CA ILE A 221 -15.46 12.01 -7.53
C ILE A 221 -16.36 11.59 -6.35
N MET A 222 -15.87 11.62 -5.12
CA MET A 222 -16.68 11.32 -3.93
C MET A 222 -17.86 12.30 -3.79
N LYS A 223 -17.61 13.61 -3.97
CA LYS A 223 -18.69 14.60 -3.95
C LYS A 223 -19.72 14.34 -5.04
N GLU A 224 -19.28 14.07 -6.27
CA GLU A 224 -20.17 13.73 -7.38
C GLU A 224 -21.03 12.51 -7.06
N ARG A 225 -20.41 11.44 -6.53
CA ARG A 225 -21.15 10.24 -6.15
C ARG A 225 -22.14 10.47 -5.01
N ILE A 226 -21.83 11.34 -4.06
CA ILE A 226 -22.75 11.73 -2.99
C ILE A 226 -23.92 12.51 -3.59
N LEU A 227 -23.65 13.47 -4.46
CA LEU A 227 -24.66 14.37 -5.01
C LEU A 227 -25.56 13.72 -6.07
N LYS A 228 -25.01 12.86 -6.94
CA LYS A 228 -25.71 12.34 -8.12
C LYS A 228 -26.01 10.83 -8.06
N HIS A 229 -25.21 10.04 -7.31
CA HIS A 229 -25.31 8.58 -7.30
C HIS A 229 -25.69 8.03 -5.91
N GLN A 230 -26.22 8.88 -5.03
CA GLN A 230 -26.75 8.49 -3.71
C GLN A 230 -25.74 7.78 -2.80
N CYS A 231 -24.45 8.07 -2.92
CA CYS A 231 -23.43 7.48 -2.05
C CYS A 231 -23.70 7.87 -0.58
N LYS A 232 -23.78 6.87 0.30
CA LYS A 232 -24.05 7.04 1.74
C LYS A 232 -22.89 6.62 2.62
N LEU A 233 -21.91 5.93 2.06
CA LEU A 233 -20.72 5.50 2.78
C LEU A 233 -19.46 5.84 1.99
N VAL A 234 -18.61 6.65 2.58
CA VAL A 234 -17.26 6.94 2.09
C VAL A 234 -16.25 6.25 2.99
N MET A 235 -15.26 5.57 2.40
CA MET A 235 -14.21 4.89 3.14
C MET A 235 -12.83 5.36 2.63
N LEU A 236 -11.95 5.74 3.55
CA LEU A 236 -10.60 6.21 3.24
C LEU A 236 -9.54 5.24 3.77
N GLU A 237 -8.38 5.19 3.12
CA GLU A 237 -7.19 4.52 3.65
C GLU A 237 -6.62 5.30 4.84
N LEU A 238 -7.42 5.37 5.87
CA LEU A 238 -7.06 5.91 7.17
C LEU A 238 -7.35 4.85 8.23
N PRO A 239 -6.64 4.84 9.34
CA PRO A 239 -6.91 3.90 10.41
C PRO A 239 -8.38 3.94 10.82
N MET A 240 -8.99 2.76 10.90
CA MET A 240 -10.41 2.64 11.24
C MET A 240 -10.74 3.26 12.60
N GLU A 241 -9.77 3.32 13.50
CA GLU A 241 -9.88 3.89 14.83
C GLU A 241 -9.96 5.42 14.82
N SER A 242 -9.14 6.05 13.99
CA SER A 242 -9.05 7.51 13.92
C SER A 242 -10.30 8.14 13.32
N ILE A 243 -10.93 7.40 12.43
CA ILE A 243 -12.06 7.89 11.65
C ILE A 243 -13.35 8.02 12.48
N PHE A 244 -13.51 7.33 13.61
CA PHE A 244 -14.68 7.53 14.47
C PHE A 244 -14.81 8.97 14.95
N TYR A 245 -13.68 9.61 15.28
CA TYR A 245 -13.64 11.02 15.62
C TYR A 245 -14.11 11.88 14.43
N ILE A 246 -13.59 11.63 13.23
CA ILE A 246 -13.92 12.38 12.02
C ILE A 246 -15.38 12.14 11.62
N ASN A 247 -15.89 10.91 11.74
CA ASN A 247 -17.27 10.59 11.43
C ASN A 247 -18.27 11.35 12.33
N ARG A 248 -17.99 11.45 13.62
CA ARG A 248 -18.81 12.27 14.54
C ARG A 248 -18.79 13.74 14.14
N TYR A 249 -17.64 14.27 13.75
CA TYR A 249 -17.52 15.65 13.28
C TYR A 249 -18.36 15.90 12.03
N VAL A 250 -18.27 15.05 11.00
CA VAL A 250 -19.06 15.22 9.77
C VAL A 250 -20.56 14.95 10.01
N LYS A 251 -20.93 14.27 11.09
CA LYS A 251 -22.32 14.09 11.56
C LYS A 251 -22.79 15.25 12.45
N ASN A 252 -22.06 16.35 12.49
CA ASN A 252 -22.41 17.56 13.22
C ASN A 252 -22.46 17.41 14.74
N ASP A 253 -21.73 16.47 15.33
CA ASP A 253 -21.60 16.38 16.79
C ASP A 253 -20.68 17.53 17.28
N PRO A 254 -21.21 18.48 18.08
CA PRO A 254 -20.48 19.71 18.44
C PRO A 254 -19.27 19.49 19.35
N ARG A 255 -19.16 18.29 19.95
CA ARG A 255 -18.03 17.92 20.81
C ARG A 255 -16.74 17.72 20.02
N PHE A 256 -16.84 17.30 18.75
CA PHE A 256 -15.70 17.00 17.90
C PHE A 256 -15.24 18.24 17.14
N LYS A 257 -13.93 18.48 17.08
CA LYS A 257 -13.35 19.75 16.58
C LYS A 257 -12.51 19.53 15.33
N PHE A 258 -12.64 20.46 14.38
CA PHE A 258 -11.87 20.43 13.15
C PHE A 258 -10.36 20.58 13.37
N SER A 259 -9.94 21.31 14.40
CA SER A 259 -8.52 21.47 14.73
C SER A 259 -7.79 20.14 14.97
N TYR A 260 -8.46 19.20 15.64
CA TYR A 260 -7.92 17.84 15.81
C TYR A 260 -7.79 17.12 14.46
N ILE A 261 -8.83 17.18 13.63
CA ILE A 261 -8.88 16.55 12.31
C ILE A 261 -7.82 17.15 11.38
N SER A 262 -7.70 18.47 11.36
CA SER A 262 -6.70 19.17 10.56
C SER A 262 -5.29 18.71 10.91
N ASN A 263 -4.97 18.65 12.19
CA ASN A 263 -3.68 18.18 12.68
C ASN A 263 -3.44 16.70 12.29
N TYR A 264 -4.46 15.86 12.40
CA TYR A 264 -4.39 14.46 12.00
C TYR A 264 -4.07 14.29 10.51
N ILE A 265 -4.78 15.03 9.63
CA ILE A 265 -4.55 15.00 8.18
C ILE A 265 -3.18 15.56 7.82
N ASP A 266 -2.70 16.61 8.51
CA ASP A 266 -1.36 17.18 8.30
C ASP A 266 -0.23 16.19 8.62
N ASN A 267 -0.46 15.27 9.53
CA ASN A 267 0.48 14.20 9.89
C ASN A 267 0.31 12.91 9.04
N SER A 268 -0.50 12.94 7.98
CA SER A 268 -0.72 11.84 7.03
C SER A 268 -0.23 12.23 5.63
N LEU A 269 -0.31 11.32 4.68
CA LEU A 269 -0.04 11.59 3.25
C LEU A 269 -1.22 12.27 2.53
N PHE A 270 -2.34 12.42 3.20
CA PHE A 270 -3.45 13.26 2.74
C PHE A 270 -3.15 14.75 2.93
N GLY A 271 -3.89 15.62 2.27
CA GLY A 271 -3.62 17.06 2.28
C GLY A 271 -4.88 17.92 2.31
N GLU A 272 -4.72 19.17 1.86
CA GLU A 272 -5.77 20.19 1.84
C GLU A 272 -7.06 19.72 1.15
N PRO A 273 -7.04 18.96 0.01
CA PRO A 273 -8.26 18.50 -0.62
C PRO A 273 -9.11 17.61 0.30
N THR A 274 -8.47 16.75 1.10
CA THR A 274 -9.18 15.91 2.08
C THR A 274 -9.78 16.73 3.22
N LYS A 275 -9.06 17.75 3.72
CA LYS A 275 -9.61 18.67 4.73
C LYS A 275 -10.83 19.39 4.19
N ALA A 276 -10.72 19.94 2.98
CA ALA A 276 -11.83 20.64 2.31
C ALA A 276 -13.03 19.71 2.06
N PHE A 277 -12.78 18.45 1.73
CA PHE A 277 -13.83 17.44 1.58
C PHE A 277 -14.54 17.14 2.92
N ILE A 278 -13.81 17.00 4.01
CA ILE A 278 -14.38 16.76 5.35
C ILE A 278 -15.27 17.93 5.78
N GLU A 279 -14.82 19.17 5.58
CA GLU A 279 -15.61 20.37 5.86
C GLU A 279 -16.86 20.43 4.98
N TRP A 280 -16.72 20.19 3.67
CA TRP A 280 -17.85 20.12 2.75
C TRP A 280 -18.85 19.05 3.16
N LEU A 281 -18.38 17.85 3.52
CA LEU A 281 -19.24 16.73 3.94
C LEU A 281 -20.02 17.04 5.22
N LYS A 282 -19.41 17.76 6.16
CA LYS A 282 -20.11 18.25 7.35
C LYS A 282 -21.25 19.21 6.98
N GLN A 283 -20.99 20.18 6.09
CA GLN A 283 -22.01 21.13 5.62
C GLN A 283 -23.14 20.39 4.86
N TYR A 284 -22.78 19.45 3.99
CA TYR A 284 -23.74 18.59 3.30
C TYR A 284 -24.63 17.82 4.30
N ASN A 285 -24.03 17.17 5.26
CA ASN A 285 -24.74 16.43 6.28
C ASN A 285 -25.66 17.30 7.15
N ALA A 286 -25.30 18.53 7.42
CA ALA A 286 -26.14 19.46 8.19
C ALA A 286 -27.50 19.71 7.51
N THR A 287 -27.54 19.69 6.18
CA THR A 287 -28.75 19.94 5.38
C THR A 287 -29.43 18.66 4.88
N HIS A 288 -28.79 17.48 5.05
CA HIS A 288 -29.25 16.19 4.53
C HIS A 288 -29.39 15.13 5.64
N ASN A 289 -29.81 15.53 6.85
CA ASN A 289 -30.08 14.65 8.00
C ASN A 289 -28.92 13.71 8.35
N ASN A 290 -27.67 14.19 8.26
CA ASN A 290 -26.47 13.40 8.52
C ASN A 290 -26.40 12.10 7.71
N SER A 291 -26.83 12.13 6.46
CA SER A 291 -27.09 10.94 5.65
C SER A 291 -25.84 10.18 5.19
N VAL A 292 -24.67 10.83 5.14
CA VAL A 292 -23.43 10.24 4.65
C VAL A 292 -22.47 9.96 5.81
N SER A 293 -21.96 8.75 5.87
CA SER A 293 -20.94 8.33 6.84
C SER A 293 -19.55 8.31 6.22
N LEU A 294 -18.55 8.66 7.03
CA LEU A 294 -17.14 8.60 6.67
C LEU A 294 -16.43 7.60 7.58
N LEU A 295 -15.84 6.55 7.01
CA LEU A 295 -15.11 5.51 7.72
C LEU A 295 -13.67 5.40 7.23
N GLY A 296 -12.77 4.96 8.11
CA GLY A 296 -11.48 4.41 7.75
C GLY A 296 -11.58 2.89 7.61
N PHE A 297 -10.76 2.30 6.79
CA PHE A 297 -10.74 0.84 6.67
C PHE A 297 -9.33 0.25 6.77
N ASP A 298 -8.32 1.08 7.03
CA ASP A 298 -6.95 0.62 7.24
C ASP A 298 -6.74 0.10 8.67
N THR A 299 -5.91 -0.94 8.77
CA THR A 299 -5.34 -1.37 10.04
C THR A 299 -4.02 -0.64 10.23
N ASN A 300 -3.96 0.28 11.16
CA ASN A 300 -2.73 1.02 11.40
C ASN A 300 -1.58 0.07 11.77
N THR A 301 -0.47 0.18 11.04
CA THR A 301 0.76 -0.50 11.38
C THR A 301 1.38 0.02 12.68
N GLU A 302 1.02 1.22 13.11
CA GLU A 302 1.42 1.87 14.36
C GLU A 302 0.33 1.70 15.42
N TRP A 303 0.24 0.52 16.00
CA TRP A 303 -0.75 0.17 17.02
C TRP A 303 -0.91 1.21 18.15
N LEU A 304 0.15 1.92 18.51
CA LEU A 304 0.12 2.97 19.55
C LEU A 304 -0.77 4.14 19.13
N ARG A 305 -0.74 4.53 17.86
CA ARG A 305 -1.56 5.63 17.34
C ARG A 305 -3.04 5.26 17.37
N GLY A 306 -3.41 4.06 16.92
CA GLY A 306 -4.80 3.61 16.97
C GLY A 306 -5.37 3.56 18.39
N GLN A 307 -4.54 3.21 19.39
CA GLN A 307 -4.95 3.28 20.80
C GLN A 307 -5.22 4.71 21.26
N VAL A 308 -4.35 5.65 20.88
CA VAL A 308 -4.51 7.08 21.22
C VAL A 308 -5.76 7.63 20.55
N ASP A 309 -5.98 7.32 19.27
CA ASP A 309 -7.14 7.79 18.53
C ASP A 309 -8.48 7.27 19.12
N LEU A 310 -8.53 6.00 19.51
CA LEU A 310 -9.69 5.46 20.25
C LEU A 310 -9.86 6.09 21.63
N PHE A 311 -8.76 6.30 22.35
CA PHE A 311 -8.81 7.01 23.62
C PHE A 311 -9.39 8.41 23.46
N ASP A 312 -8.90 9.19 22.50
CA ASP A 312 -9.36 10.55 22.23
C ASP A 312 -10.83 10.57 21.82
N PHE A 313 -11.25 9.60 21.01
CA PHE A 313 -12.66 9.42 20.66
C PHE A 313 -13.53 9.20 21.89
N PHE A 314 -13.25 8.20 22.72
CA PHE A 314 -14.03 7.90 23.92
C PHE A 314 -13.91 9.01 24.99
N TYR A 315 -12.75 9.65 25.08
CA TYR A 315 -12.56 10.78 25.99
C TYR A 315 -13.43 11.98 25.57
N THR A 316 -13.52 12.26 24.27
CA THR A 316 -14.35 13.36 23.72
C THR A 316 -15.84 13.09 23.87
N LEU A 317 -16.29 11.83 23.80
CA LEU A 317 -17.68 11.44 24.06
C LEU A 317 -18.15 11.73 25.50
N LYS A 318 -17.23 12.05 26.37
CA LYS A 318 -17.48 12.30 27.78
C LYS A 318 -18.10 13.68 28.00
N ASP A 319 -19.41 13.75 28.08
CA ASP A 319 -20.14 14.96 28.47
C ASP A 319 -19.92 15.25 29.96
N GLY A 320 -18.86 16.00 30.33
CA GLY A 320 -18.67 16.54 31.68
C GLY A 320 -18.70 15.54 32.87
N ASN A 321 -19.27 14.38 32.67
CA ASN A 321 -19.46 13.36 33.70
C ASN A 321 -18.24 12.44 33.80
N LYS A 322 -17.43 12.64 34.83
CA LYS A 322 -16.22 11.87 35.15
C LYS A 322 -16.58 10.49 35.74
N SER A 323 -17.43 9.72 35.08
CA SER A 323 -17.73 8.37 35.54
C SER A 323 -16.44 7.56 35.67
N PRO A 324 -16.14 6.99 36.84
CA PRO A 324 -14.95 6.13 37.02
C PRO A 324 -14.90 4.99 36.02
N GLU A 325 -16.05 4.47 35.61
CA GLU A 325 -16.18 3.38 34.64
C GLU A 325 -15.66 3.78 33.27
N ARG A 326 -16.01 4.97 32.76
CA ARG A 326 -15.47 5.50 31.48
C ARG A 326 -13.99 5.75 31.53
N ILE A 327 -13.49 6.32 32.65
CA ILE A 327 -12.05 6.54 32.84
C ILE A 327 -11.32 5.20 32.81
N ASN A 328 -11.85 4.19 33.46
CA ASN A 328 -11.26 2.85 33.49
C ASN A 328 -11.28 2.19 32.09
N PHE A 329 -12.36 2.37 31.32
CA PHE A 329 -12.41 1.89 29.94
C PHE A 329 -11.38 2.60 29.04
N CYS A 330 -11.28 3.93 29.09
CA CYS A 330 -10.27 4.68 28.34
C CYS A 330 -8.84 4.25 28.71
N LYS A 331 -8.57 4.01 30.01
CA LYS A 331 -7.28 3.46 30.46
C LYS A 331 -7.04 2.06 29.89
N ALA A 332 -8.07 1.21 29.86
CA ALA A 332 -7.98 -0.12 29.29
C ALA A 332 -7.68 -0.09 27.78
N VAL A 333 -8.28 0.82 27.02
CA VAL A 333 -7.95 1.03 25.60
C VAL A 333 -6.47 1.33 25.42
N LEU A 334 -5.89 2.23 26.22
CA LEU A 334 -4.47 2.58 26.13
C LEU A 334 -3.52 1.47 26.59
N GLN A 335 -3.93 0.68 27.59
CA GLN A 335 -3.05 -0.28 28.25
C GLN A 335 -3.19 -1.70 27.73
N ASP A 336 -4.41 -2.09 27.41
CA ASP A 336 -4.78 -3.48 27.18
C ASP A 336 -4.93 -3.87 25.69
N MET A 337 -4.85 -2.91 24.78
CA MET A 337 -4.79 -3.20 23.34
C MET A 337 -3.39 -3.58 22.84
N ARG A 338 -2.43 -3.73 23.76
CA ARG A 338 -1.05 -4.12 23.44
C ARG A 338 -0.96 -5.59 23.04
N PRO A 339 0.04 -5.98 22.22
CA PRO A 339 0.18 -7.35 21.72
C PRO A 339 0.22 -8.43 22.81
N PHE A 340 0.72 -8.07 23.99
CA PHE A 340 0.93 -9.00 25.10
C PHE A 340 -0.14 -8.90 26.21
N SER A 341 -1.13 -8.03 26.05
CA SER A 341 -2.22 -7.95 27.02
C SER A 341 -3.13 -9.16 26.92
N LYS A 342 -3.50 -9.71 28.09
CA LYS A 342 -4.48 -10.79 28.19
C LYS A 342 -5.91 -10.29 28.33
N ARG A 343 -6.12 -8.98 28.52
CA ARG A 343 -7.41 -8.39 28.78
C ARG A 343 -8.19 -8.21 27.47
N ASP A 344 -9.42 -8.68 27.45
CA ASP A 344 -10.31 -8.47 26.32
C ASP A 344 -11.01 -7.11 26.44
N VAL A 345 -10.56 -6.13 25.62
CA VAL A 345 -11.11 -4.78 25.61
C VAL A 345 -12.54 -4.76 25.04
N VAL A 346 -12.89 -5.71 24.17
CA VAL A 346 -14.28 -5.84 23.66
C VAL A 346 -15.20 -6.31 24.79
N ALA A 347 -14.76 -7.28 25.60
CA ALA A 347 -15.55 -7.72 26.74
C ALA A 347 -15.79 -6.59 27.75
N LEU A 348 -14.82 -5.71 27.94
CA LEU A 348 -14.99 -4.50 28.76
C LEU A 348 -15.99 -3.52 28.15
N LEU A 349 -15.92 -3.29 26.84
CA LEU A 349 -16.90 -2.46 26.14
C LEU A 349 -18.31 -3.05 26.31
N ASP A 350 -18.45 -4.37 26.14
CA ASP A 350 -19.73 -5.06 26.21
C ASP A 350 -20.33 -5.07 27.62
N SER A 351 -19.52 -5.09 28.65
CA SER A 351 -19.95 -5.04 30.06
C SER A 351 -20.27 -3.64 30.57
N SER A 352 -19.85 -2.57 29.89
CA SER A 352 -20.06 -1.20 30.31
C SER A 352 -21.26 -0.54 29.65
N GLU A 353 -22.40 -0.51 30.33
CA GLU A 353 -23.59 0.22 29.86
C GLU A 353 -23.32 1.71 29.70
N VAL A 354 -22.52 2.29 30.58
CA VAL A 354 -22.13 3.71 30.53
C VAL A 354 -21.33 4.04 29.26
N VAL A 355 -20.47 3.15 28.82
CA VAL A 355 -19.67 3.35 27.59
C VAL A 355 -20.55 3.09 26.35
N LYS A 356 -21.33 2.00 26.36
CA LYS A 356 -22.23 1.66 25.24
C LYS A 356 -23.28 2.73 24.98
N SER A 357 -23.86 3.32 26.03
CA SER A 357 -24.88 4.37 25.90
C SER A 357 -24.40 5.64 25.20
N CYS A 358 -23.06 5.82 25.07
CA CYS A 358 -22.48 6.96 24.34
C CYS A 358 -22.40 6.72 22.83
N LEU A 359 -22.55 5.47 22.40
CA LEU A 359 -22.41 5.06 21.01
C LEU A 359 -23.80 4.81 20.39
N GLN A 360 -23.93 5.16 19.12
CA GLN A 360 -25.08 4.70 18.31
C GLN A 360 -24.91 3.21 18.04
N LYS A 361 -26.02 2.51 17.74
CA LYS A 361 -26.02 1.05 17.51
C LYS A 361 -25.00 0.64 16.45
N ASP A 362 -24.99 1.31 15.31
CA ASP A 362 -24.11 1.03 14.19
C ASP A 362 -22.66 1.32 14.53
N GLU A 363 -22.43 2.41 15.22
CA GLU A 363 -21.10 2.81 15.69
C GLU A 363 -20.53 1.80 16.71
N LEU A 364 -21.37 1.28 17.61
CA LEU A 364 -20.96 0.24 18.55
C LEU A 364 -20.50 -1.03 17.82
N LEU A 365 -21.18 -1.44 16.75
CA LEU A 365 -20.79 -2.59 15.93
C LEU A 365 -19.43 -2.35 15.26
N LEU A 366 -19.23 -1.18 14.66
CA LEU A 366 -17.99 -0.80 14.01
C LEU A 366 -16.81 -0.72 14.99
N VAL A 367 -17.00 -0.09 16.14
CA VAL A 367 -15.99 0.02 17.21
C VAL A 367 -15.58 -1.37 17.72
N ARG A 368 -16.53 -2.25 17.98
CA ARG A 368 -16.22 -3.65 18.36
C ARG A 368 -15.39 -4.36 17.32
N LYS A 369 -15.77 -4.23 16.04
CA LYS A 369 -15.05 -4.87 14.94
C LYS A 369 -13.63 -4.32 14.83
N SER A 370 -13.47 -3.01 14.89
CA SER A 370 -12.17 -2.32 14.86
C SER A 370 -11.25 -2.82 15.98
N ILE A 371 -11.71 -2.80 17.24
CA ILE A 371 -10.93 -3.27 18.39
C ILE A 371 -10.49 -4.74 18.22
N ARG A 372 -11.38 -5.62 17.75
CA ARG A 372 -11.05 -7.03 17.50
C ARG A 372 -9.97 -7.18 16.44
N LEU A 373 -10.07 -6.44 15.33
CA LEU A 373 -9.09 -6.50 14.25
C LEU A 373 -7.73 -5.95 14.70
N MET A 374 -7.71 -4.84 15.45
CA MET A 374 -6.50 -4.29 16.03
C MET A 374 -5.81 -5.27 16.98
N GLN A 375 -6.55 -5.86 17.91
CA GLN A 375 -6.01 -6.84 18.85
C GLN A 375 -5.48 -8.07 18.12
N TRP A 376 -6.18 -8.52 17.08
CA TRP A 376 -5.73 -9.62 16.25
C TRP A 376 -4.43 -9.26 15.52
N PHE A 377 -4.38 -8.09 14.85
CA PHE A 377 -3.19 -7.63 14.13
C PHE A 377 -1.99 -7.46 15.06
N ALA A 378 -2.19 -6.89 16.25
CA ALA A 378 -1.14 -6.75 17.24
C ALA A 378 -0.51 -8.09 17.66
N LYS A 379 -1.32 -9.17 17.75
CA LYS A 379 -0.85 -10.52 18.09
C LYS A 379 -0.12 -11.22 16.94
N HIS A 380 -0.39 -10.85 15.69
CA HIS A 380 0.04 -11.59 14.51
C HIS A 380 0.94 -10.78 13.56
N ARG A 381 1.60 -9.74 14.07
CA ARG A 381 2.39 -8.74 13.31
C ARG A 381 3.44 -9.31 12.33
N THR A 382 3.82 -10.56 12.47
CA THR A 382 4.89 -11.17 11.67
C THR A 382 4.45 -11.66 10.29
N ARG A 383 3.16 -11.56 9.95
CA ARG A 383 2.63 -12.04 8.68
C ARG A 383 2.34 -10.87 7.73
N PHE A 384 3.25 -10.61 6.83
CA PHE A 384 3.03 -9.74 5.66
C PHE A 384 1.75 -10.18 4.93
N GLY A 385 0.98 -9.24 4.39
CA GLY A 385 -0.24 -9.55 3.64
C GLY A 385 -1.53 -9.58 4.47
N GLN A 386 -1.42 -9.58 5.78
CA GLN A 386 -2.62 -9.61 6.63
C GLN A 386 -3.28 -8.25 6.79
N ARG A 387 -2.56 -7.14 6.56
CA ARG A 387 -3.14 -5.79 6.59
C ARG A 387 -4.31 -5.69 5.62
N ASP A 388 -4.12 -6.05 4.37
CA ASP A 388 -5.16 -5.99 3.35
C ASP A 388 -6.34 -6.94 3.59
N THR A 389 -6.06 -8.13 4.13
CA THR A 389 -7.11 -9.05 4.56
C THR A 389 -7.99 -8.42 5.64
N LEU A 390 -7.40 -7.73 6.61
CA LEU A 390 -8.14 -7.06 7.68
C LEU A 390 -8.87 -5.81 7.17
N MET A 391 -8.25 -5.04 6.26
CA MET A 391 -8.89 -3.93 5.56
C MET A 391 -10.15 -4.40 4.85
N ALA A 392 -10.05 -5.49 4.08
CA ALA A 392 -11.19 -6.10 3.41
C ALA A 392 -12.26 -6.59 4.40
N GLN A 393 -11.86 -7.27 5.47
CA GLN A 393 -12.79 -7.75 6.50
C GLN A 393 -13.55 -6.62 7.20
N PHE A 394 -12.92 -5.48 7.44
CA PHE A 394 -13.59 -4.33 8.02
C PHE A 394 -14.56 -3.69 7.03
N ALA A 395 -14.11 -3.47 5.78
CA ALA A 395 -14.96 -2.91 4.73
C ALA A 395 -16.19 -3.79 4.46
N GLN A 396 -16.00 -5.10 4.30
CA GLN A 396 -17.09 -6.06 4.10
C GLN A 396 -18.05 -6.08 5.29
N PHE A 397 -17.53 -6.04 6.52
CA PHE A 397 -18.38 -6.00 7.71
C PHE A 397 -19.24 -4.72 7.76
N ALA A 398 -18.65 -3.56 7.45
CA ALA A 398 -19.40 -2.31 7.38
C ALA A 398 -20.50 -2.39 6.31
N ILE A 399 -20.16 -2.82 5.10
CA ILE A 399 -21.09 -2.88 3.96
C ILE A 399 -22.23 -3.89 4.21
N ASP A 400 -21.91 -5.08 4.72
CA ASP A 400 -22.89 -6.19 4.78
C ASP A 400 -23.71 -6.22 6.08
N SER A 401 -23.14 -5.71 7.18
CA SER A 401 -23.69 -5.94 8.52
C SER A 401 -24.11 -4.66 9.24
N VAL A 402 -23.62 -3.50 8.80
CA VAL A 402 -23.88 -2.23 9.48
C VAL A 402 -24.75 -1.32 8.63
N PHE A 403 -24.43 -1.18 7.36
CA PHE A 403 -25.20 -0.34 6.45
C PHE A 403 -26.26 -1.16 5.69
N PRO A 404 -27.34 -0.53 5.19
CA PRO A 404 -28.33 -1.20 4.35
C PRO A 404 -27.67 -1.85 3.12
N LYS A 405 -28.17 -3.01 2.71
CA LYS A 405 -27.61 -3.84 1.62
C LYS A 405 -27.40 -3.07 0.30
N GLU A 406 -28.29 -2.13 0.00
CA GLU A 406 -28.24 -1.33 -1.25
C GLU A 406 -27.41 -0.06 -1.10
N THR A 407 -26.63 0.06 -0.02
CA THR A 407 -25.81 1.26 0.20
C THR A 407 -24.77 1.42 -0.90
N VAL A 408 -24.78 2.59 -1.54
CA VAL A 408 -23.73 2.98 -2.48
C VAL A 408 -22.52 3.46 -1.70
N VAL A 409 -21.36 2.88 -2.04
CA VAL A 409 -20.09 3.05 -1.32
C VAL A 409 -19.02 3.62 -2.25
N THR A 410 -18.22 4.54 -1.73
CA THR A 410 -17.01 5.01 -2.42
C THR A 410 -15.80 4.83 -1.52
N MET A 411 -14.77 4.20 -2.04
CA MET A 411 -13.53 3.91 -1.32
C MET A 411 -12.37 4.66 -1.96
N TYR A 412 -11.42 5.17 -1.17
CA TYR A 412 -10.19 5.78 -1.66
C TYR A 412 -8.98 5.26 -0.90
N ALA A 413 -8.03 4.74 -1.65
CA ALA A 413 -6.77 4.23 -1.12
C ALA A 413 -5.70 4.17 -2.23
N HIS A 414 -4.49 3.80 -1.83
CA HIS A 414 -3.44 3.45 -2.78
C HIS A 414 -3.85 2.26 -3.66
N THR A 415 -3.41 2.26 -4.91
CA THR A 415 -3.72 1.20 -5.88
C THR A 415 -3.32 -0.18 -5.37
N GLY A 416 -2.26 -0.29 -4.58
CA GLY A 416 -1.85 -1.53 -3.92
C GLY A 416 -2.93 -2.16 -3.05
N HIS A 417 -3.90 -1.38 -2.57
CA HIS A 417 -4.98 -1.85 -1.69
C HIS A 417 -6.32 -2.06 -2.39
N LEU A 418 -6.63 -1.33 -3.47
CA LEU A 418 -7.95 -1.38 -4.10
C LEU A 418 -8.01 -2.13 -5.44
N ASN A 419 -6.87 -2.39 -6.10
CA ASN A 419 -6.87 -3.15 -7.34
C ASN A 419 -7.26 -4.62 -7.14
N TYR A 420 -7.61 -5.34 -8.21
CA TYR A 420 -8.08 -6.73 -8.17
C TYR A 420 -6.96 -7.77 -8.08
N SER A 421 -5.74 -7.36 -8.36
CA SER A 421 -4.65 -8.31 -8.54
C SER A 421 -3.78 -8.42 -7.30
N GLN A 422 -3.09 -9.51 -7.22
CA GLN A 422 -1.99 -9.69 -6.31
C GLN A 422 -0.88 -8.67 -6.65
N ALA A 423 -0.34 -8.00 -5.64
CA ALA A 423 0.81 -7.12 -5.87
C ALA A 423 2.01 -7.94 -6.34
N ILE A 424 2.40 -7.76 -7.61
CA ILE A 424 3.38 -8.64 -8.27
C ILE A 424 4.74 -8.60 -7.57
N GLY A 425 5.19 -7.43 -7.10
CA GLY A 425 6.42 -7.30 -6.31
C GLY A 425 6.40 -8.05 -4.97
N LEU A 426 5.21 -8.38 -4.47
CA LEU A 426 4.97 -9.10 -3.23
C LEU A 426 4.37 -10.50 -3.45
N ALA A 427 4.35 -10.95 -4.69
CA ALA A 427 3.76 -12.23 -5.09
C ALA A 427 4.31 -13.42 -4.31
N HIS A 428 5.60 -13.37 -3.92
CA HIS A 428 6.24 -14.39 -3.09
C HIS A 428 5.62 -14.54 -1.68
N LEU A 429 4.87 -13.54 -1.22
CA LEU A 429 4.25 -13.51 0.10
C LEU A 429 2.79 -14.00 0.09
N ASN A 430 2.24 -14.38 -1.06
CA ASN A 430 0.81 -14.62 -1.26
C ASN A 430 -0.04 -13.41 -0.80
N TYR A 431 0.43 -12.24 -1.16
CA TYR A 431 -0.21 -10.99 -0.79
C TYR A 431 -1.31 -10.65 -1.78
N TYR A 432 -2.53 -10.61 -1.29
CA TYR A 432 -3.68 -10.11 -2.04
C TYR A 432 -4.11 -8.76 -1.49
N SER A 433 -4.47 -7.83 -2.38
CA SER A 433 -5.01 -6.54 -2.01
C SER A 433 -6.39 -6.68 -1.34
N ALA A 434 -6.81 -5.68 -0.59
CA ALA A 434 -8.18 -5.61 -0.09
C ALA A 434 -9.19 -5.62 -1.26
N GLY A 435 -8.87 -4.95 -2.37
CA GLY A 435 -9.67 -4.93 -3.59
C GLY A 435 -9.86 -6.31 -4.23
N HIS A 436 -8.88 -7.21 -4.13
CA HIS A 436 -9.03 -8.59 -4.55
C HIS A 436 -10.17 -9.29 -3.78
N TYR A 437 -10.16 -9.20 -2.45
CA TYR A 437 -11.21 -9.79 -1.61
C TYR A 437 -12.58 -9.12 -1.83
N LEU A 438 -12.61 -7.82 -2.14
CA LEU A 438 -13.85 -7.12 -2.48
C LEU A 438 -14.38 -7.58 -3.83
N LYS A 439 -13.51 -7.72 -4.85
CA LYS A 439 -13.91 -8.22 -6.18
C LYS A 439 -14.38 -9.67 -6.14
N GLU A 440 -13.71 -10.53 -5.37
CA GLU A 440 -14.12 -11.91 -5.18
C GLU A 440 -15.52 -11.99 -4.55
N LYS A 441 -15.81 -11.13 -3.57
CA LYS A 441 -17.09 -11.15 -2.85
C LYS A 441 -18.23 -10.47 -3.58
N TYR A 442 -17.99 -9.28 -4.15
CA TYR A 442 -19.04 -8.45 -4.73
C TYR A 442 -19.13 -8.53 -6.26
N GLY A 443 -18.18 -9.20 -6.91
CA GLY A 443 -18.18 -9.39 -8.36
C GLY A 443 -18.24 -8.06 -9.11
N GLU A 444 -19.23 -7.92 -10.00
CA GLU A 444 -19.42 -6.73 -10.81
C GLU A 444 -19.95 -5.51 -10.03
N ASN A 445 -20.44 -5.70 -8.83
CA ASN A 445 -20.85 -4.60 -7.96
C ASN A 445 -19.66 -3.80 -7.41
N TYR A 446 -18.45 -4.40 -7.39
CA TYR A 446 -17.20 -3.71 -7.07
C TYR A 446 -16.45 -3.35 -8.35
N ARG A 447 -16.25 -2.06 -8.56
CA ARG A 447 -15.45 -1.49 -9.63
C ARG A 447 -14.30 -0.70 -9.06
N CYS A 448 -13.18 -0.69 -9.77
CA CYS A 448 -12.00 0.06 -9.36
C CYS A 448 -11.43 0.87 -10.52
N ILE A 449 -11.02 2.10 -10.24
CA ILE A 449 -10.34 2.98 -11.20
C ILE A 449 -9.03 3.47 -10.60
N ASP A 450 -7.94 3.43 -11.37
CA ASP A 450 -6.64 3.99 -10.99
C ASP A 450 -6.52 5.45 -11.46
N ILE A 451 -6.00 6.32 -10.61
CA ILE A 451 -5.55 7.65 -11.01
C ILE A 451 -4.06 7.55 -11.30
N VAL A 452 -3.66 7.80 -12.54
CA VAL A 452 -2.28 7.70 -13.01
C VAL A 452 -1.76 9.03 -13.52
N THR A 453 -0.43 9.20 -13.53
CA THR A 453 0.20 10.46 -13.96
C THR A 453 1.45 10.25 -14.79
N TYR A 454 1.71 11.21 -15.69
CA TYR A 454 2.90 11.23 -16.51
C TYR A 454 4.10 11.80 -15.75
N GLN A 455 3.91 12.94 -15.06
CA GLN A 455 5.01 13.64 -14.39
C GLN A 455 4.51 14.48 -13.20
N GLY A 456 5.46 15.07 -12.47
CA GLY A 456 5.18 15.97 -11.37
C GLY A 456 6.04 15.67 -10.15
N ALA A 457 5.49 15.95 -8.99
CA ALA A 457 6.14 15.71 -7.70
C ALA A 457 5.13 15.24 -6.66
N THR A 458 5.63 14.60 -5.62
CA THR A 458 4.88 14.16 -4.45
C THR A 458 5.64 14.49 -3.17
N ILE A 459 5.01 14.26 -2.02
CA ILE A 459 5.73 14.16 -0.75
C ILE A 459 5.92 12.70 -0.37
N VAL A 460 7.04 12.41 0.24
CA VAL A 460 7.35 11.10 0.82
C VAL A 460 7.59 11.25 2.32
N SER A 461 7.21 10.23 3.09
CA SER A 461 7.58 10.20 4.49
C SER A 461 9.07 9.88 4.62
N GLY A 462 9.82 10.82 5.18
CA GLY A 462 11.23 10.65 5.48
C GLY A 462 11.47 9.92 6.79
N LYS A 463 12.74 9.76 7.13
CA LYS A 463 13.16 9.26 8.43
C LYS A 463 12.60 10.18 9.52
N TYR A 464 12.05 9.58 10.60
CA TYR A 464 11.44 10.29 11.73
C TYR A 464 10.11 11.03 11.45
N GLY A 465 9.36 10.62 10.41
CA GLY A 465 8.05 11.21 10.12
C GLY A 465 8.08 12.58 9.43
N ALA A 466 9.27 13.10 9.09
CA ALA A 466 9.37 14.30 8.28
C ALA A 466 8.91 14.03 6.84
N PHE A 467 8.22 14.99 6.24
CA PHE A 467 7.83 14.92 4.84
C PHE A 467 8.81 15.71 3.97
N ALA A 468 9.21 15.11 2.85
CA ALA A 468 10.05 15.77 1.86
C ALA A 468 9.41 15.71 0.48
N GLY A 469 9.53 16.81 -0.28
CA GLY A 469 9.11 16.82 -1.67
C GLY A 469 10.07 15.98 -2.53
N GLU A 470 9.54 15.13 -3.38
CA GLU A 470 10.31 14.30 -4.29
C GLU A 470 9.74 14.35 -5.71
N LYS A 471 10.61 14.58 -6.70
CA LYS A 471 10.23 14.58 -8.11
C LYS A 471 10.00 13.14 -8.58
N LEU A 472 8.92 12.96 -9.34
CA LEU A 472 8.61 11.66 -9.92
C LEU A 472 9.66 11.25 -10.97
N ALA A 473 9.99 9.97 -11.02
CA ALA A 473 10.84 9.41 -12.06
C ALA A 473 10.16 9.53 -13.44
N ALA A 474 10.97 9.64 -14.48
CA ALA A 474 10.47 9.58 -15.85
C ALA A 474 9.72 8.27 -16.09
N VAL A 475 8.61 8.36 -16.82
CA VAL A 475 7.80 7.18 -17.15
C VAL A 475 8.52 6.33 -18.19
N PRO A 476 8.63 5.00 -17.99
CA PRO A 476 9.22 4.10 -18.98
C PRO A 476 8.39 4.07 -20.26
N GLN A 477 9.03 3.92 -21.42
CA GLN A 477 8.33 3.88 -22.72
C GLN A 477 7.28 2.77 -22.81
N ARG A 478 7.46 1.66 -22.11
CA ARG A 478 6.52 0.54 -22.02
C ARG A 478 5.43 0.71 -20.95
N SER A 479 5.29 1.89 -20.38
CA SER A 479 4.21 2.15 -19.45
C SER A 479 2.97 2.71 -20.14
N LEU A 480 1.83 2.45 -19.54
CA LEU A 480 0.57 3.04 -19.96
C LEU A 480 0.62 4.58 -19.81
N GLU A 481 1.22 5.06 -18.76
CA GLU A 481 1.39 6.50 -18.47
C GLU A 481 2.23 7.20 -19.54
N TYR A 482 3.23 6.52 -20.12
CA TYR A 482 4.01 7.07 -21.22
C TYR A 482 3.13 7.30 -22.46
N GLN A 483 2.39 6.29 -22.89
CA GLN A 483 1.52 6.42 -24.08
C GLN A 483 0.40 7.45 -23.88
N LEU A 484 -0.22 7.48 -22.72
CA LEU A 484 -1.19 8.53 -22.36
C LEU A 484 -0.54 9.92 -22.37
N GLY A 485 0.69 10.02 -21.87
CA GLY A 485 1.49 11.25 -21.89
C GLY A 485 1.78 11.77 -23.29
N GLN A 486 1.96 10.90 -24.31
CA GLN A 486 2.21 11.30 -25.69
C GLN A 486 0.98 11.91 -26.39
N LEU A 487 -0.22 11.77 -25.83
CA LEU A 487 -1.45 12.33 -26.41
C LEU A 487 -1.50 13.86 -26.41
N GLY A 488 -0.69 14.53 -25.59
CA GLY A 488 -0.72 15.99 -25.47
C GLY A 488 -1.92 16.56 -24.69
N VAL A 489 -2.74 15.69 -24.05
CA VAL A 489 -3.91 16.11 -23.26
C VAL A 489 -3.55 16.19 -21.77
N ASP A 490 -4.25 17.05 -21.01
CA ASP A 490 -4.01 17.20 -19.58
C ASP A 490 -4.71 16.10 -18.76
N SER A 491 -5.85 15.62 -19.24
CA SER A 491 -6.62 14.57 -18.58
C SER A 491 -7.43 13.75 -19.58
N VAL A 492 -7.58 12.46 -19.32
CA VAL A 492 -8.39 11.55 -20.13
C VAL A 492 -8.71 10.28 -19.31
N TYR A 493 -9.82 9.62 -19.61
CA TYR A 493 -10.16 8.32 -19.05
C TYR A 493 -10.01 7.24 -20.14
N LEU A 494 -9.35 6.14 -19.78
CA LEU A 494 -9.22 4.96 -20.61
C LEU A 494 -9.92 3.78 -19.91
N PRO A 495 -11.03 3.26 -20.48
CA PRO A 495 -11.61 1.98 -20.03
C PRO A 495 -10.64 0.84 -20.31
N MET A 496 -10.37 -0.01 -19.35
CA MET A 496 -9.44 -1.13 -19.52
C MET A 496 -9.94 -2.18 -20.54
N SER A 497 -11.25 -2.25 -20.76
CA SER A 497 -11.83 -3.08 -21.84
C SER A 497 -11.42 -2.63 -23.26
N LYS A 498 -10.88 -1.43 -23.41
CA LYS A 498 -10.39 -0.87 -24.67
C LYS A 498 -8.88 -1.02 -24.88
N LEU A 499 -8.18 -1.53 -23.87
CA LEU A 499 -6.76 -1.80 -24.00
C LEU A 499 -6.54 -2.96 -24.98
N GLN A 500 -5.76 -2.73 -26.04
CA GLN A 500 -5.55 -3.69 -27.12
C GLN A 500 -4.51 -4.76 -26.81
N SER A 501 -3.63 -4.47 -25.86
CA SER A 501 -2.56 -5.38 -25.48
C SER A 501 -2.96 -6.26 -24.31
N CYS A 502 -2.71 -7.56 -24.45
CA CYS A 502 -2.75 -8.52 -23.35
C CYS A 502 -1.38 -8.67 -22.68
N GLU A 503 -0.38 -7.86 -23.06
CA GLU A 503 0.96 -7.94 -22.50
C GLU A 503 1.05 -7.26 -21.14
N ALA A 504 2.00 -7.71 -20.32
CA ALA A 504 2.34 -7.04 -19.08
C ALA A 504 2.99 -5.68 -19.37
N LEU A 505 2.47 -4.64 -18.75
CA LEU A 505 2.98 -3.27 -18.85
C LEU A 505 3.64 -2.86 -17.56
N GLN A 506 4.59 -1.91 -17.65
CA GLN A 506 5.05 -1.20 -16.49
C GLN A 506 3.96 -0.22 -16.06
N MET A 507 3.61 -0.26 -14.79
CA MET A 507 2.61 0.61 -14.19
C MET A 507 3.22 1.29 -12.97
N ARG A 508 2.94 2.58 -12.79
CA ARG A 508 3.39 3.29 -11.60
C ARG A 508 2.65 2.77 -10.37
N MET A 509 3.42 2.46 -9.35
CA MET A 509 2.91 2.07 -8.04
C MET A 509 3.95 2.48 -7.00
N ALA A 510 3.87 3.72 -6.53
CA ALA A 510 4.80 4.29 -5.58
C ALA A 510 4.12 4.48 -4.22
N GLY A 511 4.63 3.79 -3.21
CA GLY A 511 4.20 3.96 -1.82
C GLY A 511 4.73 5.26 -1.20
N ASN A 512 4.62 5.34 0.10
CA ASN A 512 5.01 6.51 0.90
C ASN A 512 6.51 6.57 1.28
N GLU A 513 7.27 5.54 0.96
CA GLU A 513 8.72 5.50 1.17
C GLU A 513 9.45 5.87 -0.11
N SER A 514 10.77 6.06 -0.01
CA SER A 514 11.60 6.58 -1.10
C SER A 514 11.19 6.05 -2.48
N LEU A 515 10.97 6.96 -3.42
CA LEU A 515 10.51 6.68 -4.79
C LEU A 515 11.56 5.98 -5.67
N LYS A 516 12.49 5.23 -5.11
CA LYS A 516 13.56 4.54 -5.87
C LYS A 516 13.03 3.52 -6.85
N VAL A 517 11.88 2.92 -6.54
CA VAL A 517 11.19 2.02 -7.44
C VAL A 517 9.75 2.47 -7.57
N GLN A 518 9.41 3.02 -8.71
CA GLN A 518 8.09 3.59 -8.96
C GLN A 518 7.23 2.74 -9.89
N PHE A 519 7.82 1.78 -10.59
CA PHE A 519 7.11 1.00 -11.61
C PHE A 519 7.18 -0.49 -11.32
N VAL A 520 6.05 -1.14 -11.44
CA VAL A 520 5.91 -2.60 -11.36
C VAL A 520 5.27 -3.10 -12.64
N TYR A 521 5.57 -4.35 -13.02
CA TYR A 521 4.87 -4.97 -14.14
C TYR A 521 3.52 -5.52 -13.69
N GLY A 522 2.54 -5.42 -14.55
CA GLY A 522 1.22 -5.97 -14.33
C GLY A 522 0.38 -5.92 -15.58
N TYR A 523 -0.76 -6.59 -15.54
CA TYR A 523 -1.77 -6.54 -16.58
C TYR A 523 -2.85 -5.53 -16.16
N PRO A 524 -2.90 -4.33 -16.76
CA PRO A 524 -3.85 -3.30 -16.36
C PRO A 524 -5.30 -3.79 -16.34
N GLN A 525 -5.68 -4.58 -17.36
CA GLN A 525 -7.03 -5.15 -17.48
C GLN A 525 -7.43 -6.10 -16.34
N ALA A 526 -6.45 -6.78 -15.73
CA ALA A 526 -6.68 -7.66 -14.59
C ALA A 526 -6.68 -6.92 -13.25
N ARG A 527 -6.38 -5.62 -13.25
CA ARG A 527 -6.19 -4.84 -12.04
C ARG A 527 -7.34 -3.89 -11.75
N VAL A 528 -7.85 -3.22 -12.76
CA VAL A 528 -8.85 -2.16 -12.61
C VAL A 528 -9.79 -2.13 -13.81
N ASP A 529 -10.92 -1.45 -13.70
CA ASP A 529 -11.87 -1.27 -14.80
C ASP A 529 -11.50 -0.10 -15.72
N GLY A 530 -10.73 0.85 -15.20
CA GLY A 530 -10.33 2.01 -15.99
C GLY A 530 -9.23 2.82 -15.31
N VAL A 531 -8.68 3.72 -16.10
CA VAL A 531 -7.60 4.61 -15.69
C VAL A 531 -7.99 6.06 -15.94
N LEU A 532 -7.94 6.88 -14.89
CA LEU A 532 -8.01 8.34 -14.97
C LEU A 532 -6.58 8.89 -15.09
N PHE A 533 -6.25 9.40 -16.24
CA PHE A 533 -4.96 10.03 -16.49
C PHE A 533 -4.99 11.50 -16.14
N VAL A 534 -3.99 11.94 -15.38
CA VAL A 534 -3.68 13.36 -15.10
C VAL A 534 -2.24 13.61 -15.50
N ARG A 535 -1.98 14.53 -16.42
CA ARG A 535 -0.63 14.77 -16.94
C ARG A 535 0.37 15.16 -15.87
N ASN A 536 0.01 16.11 -15.02
CA ASN A 536 0.88 16.67 -13.99
C ASN A 536 0.24 16.53 -12.61
N VAL A 537 1.06 16.17 -11.64
CA VAL A 537 0.63 16.16 -10.23
C VAL A 537 1.55 17.04 -9.40
N ASP A 538 0.93 17.73 -8.45
CA ASP A 538 1.58 18.55 -7.45
C ASP A 538 1.61 17.83 -6.10
N PRO A 539 2.64 18.06 -5.28
CA PRO A 539 2.70 17.51 -3.93
C PRO A 539 1.65 18.16 -3.01
N VAL A 540 1.18 17.44 -1.99
CA VAL A 540 0.44 18.08 -0.89
C VAL A 540 1.35 19.06 -0.16
N ILE A 541 0.76 20.17 0.28
CA ILE A 541 1.46 21.18 1.06
C ILE A 541 1.31 20.84 2.54
N LYS A 542 2.42 20.73 3.26
CA LYS A 542 2.42 20.59 4.72
C LYS A 542 2.63 21.92 5.38
N SER A 543 2.01 22.14 6.54
CA SER A 543 2.18 23.38 7.27
C SER A 543 3.65 23.54 7.70
N GLU A 544 4.19 24.77 7.59
CA GLU A 544 5.56 25.08 8.03
C GLU A 544 5.80 24.74 9.51
N ARG A 545 4.75 24.74 10.31
CA ARG A 545 4.81 24.39 11.72
C ARG A 545 5.25 22.93 11.90
N ILE A 546 4.73 22.02 11.10
CA ILE A 546 5.12 20.58 11.15
C ILE A 546 6.58 20.42 10.71
N ILE A 547 7.02 21.16 9.69
CA ILE A 547 8.41 21.12 9.22
C ILE A 547 9.37 21.63 10.31
N LYS A 548 9.01 22.67 11.06
CA LYS A 548 9.85 23.24 12.14
C LYS A 548 9.87 22.37 13.40
N GLU A 549 8.74 21.83 13.83
CA GLU A 549 8.65 20.98 15.02
C GLU A 549 9.46 19.68 14.90
N TRP A 550 9.83 19.27 13.68
CA TRP A 550 10.64 18.09 13.42
C TRP A 550 12.11 18.39 13.09
N GLN A 551 12.49 19.67 12.98
CA GLN A 551 13.87 20.10 12.78
C GLN A 551 14.57 20.50 14.07
N GLU A 552 13.82 20.76 15.16
CA GLU A 552 14.28 20.96 16.53
C GLU A 552 14.25 19.62 17.32
#